data_27750234099b9a7e683bc19ce911b621
#
_entry.id   27750234099b9a7e683bc19ce911b621
#
_cell.length_a   1.000
_cell.length_b   1.000
_cell.length_c   1.000
_cell.angle_alpha   90.00
_cell.angle_beta   90.00
_cell.angle_gamma   90.00
#
_symmetry.space_group_name_H-M   'P 1'
#
loop_
_entity.id
_entity.type
_entity.pdbx_description
1 polymer ?
#
loop_
_entity_poly.entity_id
_entity_poly.type
_entity_poly.pdbx_seq_one_letter_code
_entity_poly.pdbx_strand_id
1 'polypeptide(L)'
;MGKPLKLSDRNKPWAKDTGKRKPGNRPQRTYFLIVCEGKKTEPLYFEALKQDLPRGVLEVVIKGEGCNTLTLLDRALEHKEALITDQARVVDQVWIVFDRDDFPPSDFDNAIAKANSEKVHAAWSNECFELWYVLHFEDRKSALPRQDCEGLLTRFLGVPYQKNDPQMYERLKDKINVALQRAAKLANEHKASKRPPHQANPCTQVHELIAALRQYRPKQTPAK
;
A
#
# COMPACT_ATOMS: atom_id res chain seq x y z
N MET A 1 -38.74 11.18 24.53
CA MET A 1 -38.69 10.85 25.99
C MET A 1 -39.42 9.55 26.20
N GLY A 2 -38.73 8.47 26.65
CA GLY A 2 -39.36 7.17 26.92
C GLY A 2 -40.21 7.25 28.21
N LYS A 3 -41.37 6.61 28.20
CA LYS A 3 -42.24 6.55 29.39
C LYS A 3 -41.53 5.84 30.55
N PRO A 4 -41.61 6.31 31.80
CA PRO A 4 -41.01 5.64 32.94
C PRO A 4 -41.68 4.26 33.17
N LEU A 5 -40.85 3.26 33.49
CA LEU A 5 -41.29 1.89 33.79
C LEU A 5 -42.21 1.86 35.00
N LYS A 6 -43.34 1.14 34.90
CA LYS A 6 -44.26 0.94 36.03
C LYS A 6 -43.60 0.11 37.15
N LEU A 7 -43.92 0.37 38.40
CA LEU A 7 -43.36 -0.36 39.54
C LEU A 7 -43.50 -1.90 39.42
N SER A 8 -44.59 -2.38 38.80
CA SER A 8 -44.86 -3.79 38.54
C SER A 8 -43.91 -4.46 37.55
N ASP A 9 -43.17 -3.67 36.77
CA ASP A 9 -42.29 -4.18 35.72
C ASP A 9 -40.83 -4.33 36.16
N ARG A 10 -40.47 -3.83 37.37
CA ARG A 10 -39.11 -3.83 37.89
C ARG A 10 -38.48 -5.22 38.10
N ASN A 11 -39.28 -6.25 38.28
CA ASN A 11 -38.83 -7.62 38.52
C ASN A 11 -38.92 -8.54 37.29
N LYS A 12 -39.32 -8.02 36.15
CA LYS A 12 -39.33 -8.81 34.90
C LYS A 12 -37.96 -8.97 34.32
N PRO A 13 -37.64 -10.12 33.67
CA PRO A 13 -36.29 -10.39 33.13
C PRO A 13 -35.76 -9.29 32.19
N TRP A 14 -36.65 -8.64 31.43
CA TRP A 14 -36.30 -7.55 30.53
C TRP A 14 -36.04 -6.20 31.21
N ALA A 15 -36.49 -6.02 32.48
CA ALA A 15 -36.29 -4.79 33.25
C ALA A 15 -34.92 -4.73 33.96
N LYS A 16 -34.24 -5.88 34.09
CA LYS A 16 -32.94 -5.98 34.78
C LYS A 16 -31.75 -5.59 33.94
N ASP A 17 -31.92 -5.38 32.64
CA ASP A 17 -30.82 -5.07 31.74
C ASP A 17 -30.92 -3.66 31.14
N THR A 18 -31.04 -2.66 32.01
CA THR A 18 -30.69 -1.28 31.66
C THR A 18 -29.20 -1.02 31.89
N GLY A 19 -28.36 -2.03 31.77
CA GLY A 19 -26.92 -1.86 31.72
C GLY A 19 -26.61 -0.87 30.60
N LYS A 20 -26.09 0.30 30.95
CA LYS A 20 -25.50 1.22 30.00
C LYS A 20 -24.64 0.37 29.07
N ARG A 21 -25.07 0.22 27.81
CA ARG A 21 -24.21 -0.43 26.78
C ARG A 21 -22.85 0.21 26.90
N LYS A 22 -21.87 -0.55 27.39
CA LYS A 22 -20.46 -0.10 27.35
C LYS A 22 -20.24 0.36 25.92
N PRO A 23 -19.73 1.58 25.67
CA PRO A 23 -19.39 1.98 24.32
C PRO A 23 -18.51 0.87 23.79
N GLY A 24 -19.00 0.17 22.76
CA GLY A 24 -18.27 -0.92 22.15
C GLY A 24 -16.95 -0.34 21.64
N ASN A 25 -15.85 -0.86 22.15
CA ASN A 25 -14.52 -0.48 21.72
C ASN A 25 -14.34 -1.03 20.28
N ARG A 26 -15.07 -0.44 19.31
CA ARG A 26 -14.84 -0.76 17.90
C ARG A 26 -13.44 -0.28 17.59
N PRO A 27 -12.55 -1.16 17.16
CA PRO A 27 -11.22 -0.72 16.75
C PRO A 27 -11.39 0.40 15.72
N GLN A 28 -10.69 1.50 15.94
CA GLN A 28 -10.69 2.62 15.02
C GLN A 28 -10.17 2.11 13.67
N ARG A 29 -10.93 2.35 12.60
CA ARG A 29 -10.50 1.96 11.24
C ARG A 29 -9.35 2.86 10.83
N THR A 30 -8.33 2.26 10.24
CA THR A 30 -7.24 3.00 9.63
C THR A 30 -7.49 3.11 8.13
N TYR A 31 -7.41 4.32 7.59
CA TYR A 31 -7.69 4.62 6.20
C TYR A 31 -6.41 4.90 5.44
N PHE A 32 -6.15 4.09 4.42
CA PHE A 32 -5.06 4.29 3.47
C PHE A 32 -5.61 4.80 2.13
N LEU A 33 -4.98 5.83 1.60
CA LEU A 33 -5.15 6.27 0.22
C LEU A 33 -3.87 5.94 -0.53
N ILE A 34 -3.97 5.13 -1.59
CA ILE A 34 -2.86 4.76 -2.47
C ILE A 34 -3.18 5.30 -3.85
N VAL A 35 -2.32 6.18 -4.35
CA VAL A 35 -2.46 6.80 -5.67
C VAL A 35 -1.29 6.37 -6.53
N CYS A 36 -1.59 5.65 -7.61
CA CYS A 36 -0.60 5.07 -8.52
C CYS A 36 -0.49 5.93 -9.78
N GLU A 37 0.73 6.09 -10.27
CA GLU A 37 1.01 6.73 -11.55
C GLU A 37 0.37 5.96 -12.70
N GLY A 38 0.57 4.64 -12.74
CA GLY A 38 -0.03 3.76 -13.73
C GLY A 38 -1.53 3.53 -13.49
N LYS A 39 -2.26 3.28 -14.59
CA LYS A 39 -3.70 3.01 -14.54
C LYS A 39 -4.06 1.56 -14.21
N LYS A 40 -3.13 0.61 -14.39
CA LYS A 40 -3.47 -0.82 -14.36
C LYS A 40 -2.51 -1.65 -13.51
N THR A 41 -1.22 -1.69 -13.81
CA THR A 41 -0.26 -2.63 -13.20
C THR A 41 -0.27 -2.55 -11.68
N GLU A 42 0.04 -1.38 -11.14
CA GLU A 42 0.12 -1.13 -9.71
C GLU A 42 -1.27 -1.21 -9.05
N PRO A 43 -2.34 -0.55 -9.59
CA PRO A 43 -3.67 -0.66 -9.02
C PRO A 43 -4.18 -2.10 -8.97
N LEU A 44 -4.01 -2.90 -10.01
CA LEU A 44 -4.43 -4.31 -10.03
C LEU A 44 -3.74 -5.13 -8.95
N TYR A 45 -2.43 -4.91 -8.77
CA TYR A 45 -1.66 -5.58 -7.72
C TYR A 45 -2.17 -5.22 -6.32
N PHE A 46 -2.37 -3.92 -6.04
CA PHE A 46 -2.83 -3.47 -4.71
C PHE A 46 -4.30 -3.82 -4.45
N GLU A 47 -5.17 -3.81 -5.47
CA GLU A 47 -6.56 -4.26 -5.31
C GLU A 47 -6.64 -5.76 -4.98
N ALA A 48 -5.78 -6.59 -5.59
CA ALA A 48 -5.69 -8.00 -5.25
C ALA A 48 -5.12 -8.20 -3.82
N LEU A 49 -4.05 -7.49 -3.45
CA LEU A 49 -3.49 -7.52 -2.09
C LEU A 49 -4.51 -7.09 -1.05
N LYS A 50 -5.33 -6.08 -1.33
CA LYS A 50 -6.38 -5.57 -0.44
C LYS A 50 -7.38 -6.66 -0.03
N GLN A 51 -7.65 -7.65 -0.90
CA GLN A 51 -8.57 -8.74 -0.56
C GLN A 51 -8.05 -9.61 0.60
N ASP A 52 -6.74 -9.65 0.80
CA ASP A 52 -6.08 -10.39 1.88
C ASP A 52 -5.94 -9.58 3.19
N LEU A 53 -6.39 -8.31 3.20
CA LEU A 53 -6.31 -7.45 4.38
C LEU A 53 -7.55 -7.56 5.26
N PRO A 54 -7.44 -7.34 6.59
CA PRO A 54 -8.54 -7.50 7.52
C PRO A 54 -9.64 -6.45 7.29
N ARG A 55 -10.81 -6.93 6.92
CA ARG A 55 -11.99 -6.07 6.72
C ARG A 55 -12.45 -5.46 8.06
N GLY A 56 -12.78 -4.18 8.04
CA GLY A 56 -13.34 -3.46 9.21
C GLY A 56 -12.28 -2.87 10.15
N VAL A 57 -11.01 -3.19 9.99
CA VAL A 57 -9.88 -2.57 10.70
C VAL A 57 -9.09 -1.65 9.77
N LEU A 58 -8.93 -2.07 8.54
CA LEU A 58 -8.20 -1.34 7.51
C LEU A 58 -9.13 -1.07 6.33
N GLU A 59 -9.14 0.17 5.86
CA GLU A 59 -9.79 0.55 4.61
C GLU A 59 -8.73 1.13 3.66
N VAL A 60 -8.70 0.62 2.43
CA VAL A 60 -7.73 1.02 1.40
C VAL A 60 -8.47 1.53 0.19
N VAL A 61 -8.21 2.76 -0.19
CA VAL A 61 -8.69 3.36 -1.44
C VAL A 61 -7.52 3.41 -2.40
N ILE A 62 -7.72 2.89 -3.61
CA ILE A 62 -6.68 2.79 -4.64
C ILE A 62 -7.14 3.58 -5.86
N LYS A 63 -6.24 4.40 -6.41
CA LYS A 63 -6.46 5.23 -7.60
C LYS A 63 -5.32 5.01 -8.57
N GLY A 64 -5.64 4.83 -9.85
CA GLY A 64 -4.67 4.78 -10.93
C GLY A 64 -4.90 5.97 -11.84
N GLU A 65 -4.01 6.96 -11.80
CA GLU A 65 -4.23 8.26 -12.43
C GLU A 65 -3.80 8.27 -13.90
N GLY A 66 -2.73 7.54 -14.26
CA GLY A 66 -2.14 7.61 -15.60
C GLY A 66 -1.63 9.00 -15.94
N CYS A 67 -1.15 9.70 -14.92
CA CYS A 67 -0.52 11.01 -15.03
C CYS A 67 0.99 10.87 -14.83
N ASN A 68 1.74 11.94 -15.04
CA ASN A 68 3.16 11.97 -14.74
C ASN A 68 3.42 12.17 -13.24
N THR A 69 4.63 11.85 -12.80
CA THR A 69 5.05 11.92 -11.39
C THR A 69 4.88 13.32 -10.78
N LEU A 70 5.04 14.40 -11.57
CA LEU A 70 4.92 15.77 -11.07
C LEU A 70 3.49 16.13 -10.64
N THR A 71 2.49 15.61 -11.34
CA THR A 71 1.08 15.85 -11.03
C THR A 71 0.49 14.83 -10.07
N LEU A 72 1.17 13.69 -9.86
CA LEU A 72 0.67 12.60 -9.04
C LEU A 72 0.43 13.01 -7.58
N LEU A 73 1.35 13.78 -7.01
CA LEU A 73 1.19 14.29 -5.64
C LEU A 73 -0.02 15.23 -5.51
N ASP A 74 -0.21 16.13 -6.46
CA ASP A 74 -1.33 17.06 -6.43
C ASP A 74 -2.66 16.28 -6.52
N ARG A 75 -2.74 15.25 -7.38
CA ARG A 75 -3.87 14.32 -7.44
C ARG A 75 -4.11 13.55 -6.14
N ALA A 76 -3.04 13.13 -5.47
CA ALA A 76 -3.17 12.45 -4.20
C ALA A 76 -3.75 13.37 -3.11
N LEU A 77 -3.36 14.63 -3.08
CA LEU A 77 -3.91 15.62 -2.16
C LEU A 77 -5.37 15.97 -2.48
N GLU A 78 -5.73 16.12 -3.76
CA GLU A 78 -7.12 16.32 -4.21
C GLU A 78 -8.01 15.14 -3.76
N HIS A 79 -7.58 13.90 -3.98
CA HIS A 79 -8.33 12.72 -3.54
C HIS A 79 -8.46 12.63 -2.02
N LYS A 80 -7.41 12.99 -1.27
CA LYS A 80 -7.46 13.05 0.19
C LYS A 80 -8.52 14.04 0.65
N GLU A 81 -8.53 15.25 0.07
CA GLU A 81 -9.48 16.29 0.42
C GLU A 81 -10.92 15.87 0.09
N ALA A 82 -11.15 15.27 -1.08
CA ALA A 82 -12.46 14.76 -1.47
C ALA A 82 -12.96 13.67 -0.50
N LEU A 83 -12.10 12.76 -0.04
CA LEU A 83 -12.48 11.74 0.95
C LEU A 83 -12.87 12.36 2.29
N ILE A 84 -12.20 13.43 2.72
CA ILE A 84 -12.50 14.15 3.96
C ILE A 84 -13.82 14.92 3.83
N THR A 85 -13.97 15.67 2.73
CA THR A 85 -15.10 16.60 2.53
C THR A 85 -16.39 15.85 2.21
N ASP A 86 -16.34 14.95 1.21
CA ASP A 86 -17.54 14.32 0.67
C ASP A 86 -17.99 13.10 1.46
N GLN A 87 -17.06 12.42 2.12
CA GLN A 87 -17.33 11.15 2.79
C GLN A 87 -17.09 11.19 4.31
N ALA A 88 -16.71 12.36 4.86
CA ALA A 88 -16.34 12.54 6.27
C ALA A 88 -15.33 11.48 6.78
N ARG A 89 -14.38 11.07 5.92
CA ARG A 89 -13.38 10.07 6.24
C ARG A 89 -12.07 10.74 6.63
N VAL A 90 -11.50 10.33 7.74
CA VAL A 90 -10.14 10.72 8.11
C VAL A 90 -9.19 9.77 7.40
N VAL A 91 -8.34 10.31 6.52
CA VAL A 91 -7.29 9.55 5.84
C VAL A 91 -6.04 9.56 6.71
N ASP A 92 -5.64 8.40 7.24
CA ASP A 92 -4.51 8.28 8.16
C ASP A 92 -3.16 8.24 7.42
N GLN A 93 -3.12 7.58 6.26
CA GLN A 93 -1.91 7.48 5.44
C GLN A 93 -2.22 7.71 3.97
N VAL A 94 -1.41 8.55 3.34
CA VAL A 94 -1.45 8.76 1.89
C VAL A 94 -0.13 8.27 1.31
N TRP A 95 -0.24 7.45 0.28
CA TRP A 95 0.88 6.88 -0.45
C TRP A 95 0.76 7.20 -1.93
N ILE A 96 1.85 7.62 -2.54
CA ILE A 96 1.98 7.70 -4.00
C ILE A 96 2.92 6.60 -4.47
N VAL A 97 2.56 5.96 -5.60
CA VAL A 97 3.33 4.87 -6.21
C VAL A 97 3.72 5.28 -7.60
N PHE A 98 5.00 5.33 -7.90
CA PHE A 98 5.53 5.79 -9.18
C PHE A 98 6.89 5.22 -9.50
N ASP A 99 7.24 5.27 -10.75
CA ASP A 99 8.49 4.78 -11.30
C ASP A 99 9.43 5.93 -11.62
N ARG A 100 10.74 5.63 -11.64
CA ARG A 100 11.70 6.64 -12.09
C ARG A 100 11.53 6.97 -13.57
N ASP A 101 11.23 5.97 -14.40
CA ASP A 101 11.13 6.11 -15.87
C ASP A 101 12.27 6.94 -16.50
N ASP A 102 11.99 7.60 -17.60
CA ASP A 102 12.90 8.50 -18.31
C ASP A 102 12.87 9.95 -17.79
N PHE A 103 12.33 10.18 -16.59
CA PHE A 103 12.29 11.52 -16.01
C PHE A 103 13.69 12.06 -15.72
N PRO A 104 13.87 13.39 -15.81
CA PRO A 104 15.07 14.03 -15.33
C PRO A 104 15.37 13.61 -13.88
N PRO A 105 16.62 13.27 -13.55
CA PRO A 105 16.98 12.84 -12.19
C PRO A 105 16.53 13.79 -11.09
N SER A 106 16.61 15.10 -11.33
CA SER A 106 16.16 16.14 -10.41
C SER A 106 14.67 16.08 -10.12
N ASP A 107 13.84 15.80 -11.12
CA ASP A 107 12.39 15.82 -10.99
C ASP A 107 11.92 14.62 -10.14
N PHE A 108 12.58 13.48 -10.29
CA PHE A 108 12.32 12.31 -9.46
C PHE A 108 12.65 12.56 -7.98
N ASP A 109 13.85 13.09 -7.70
CA ASP A 109 14.26 13.40 -6.33
C ASP A 109 13.39 14.51 -5.72
N ASN A 110 13.04 15.53 -6.50
CA ASN A 110 12.16 16.61 -6.06
C ASN A 110 10.74 16.13 -5.76
N ALA A 111 10.20 15.19 -6.55
CA ALA A 111 8.89 14.60 -6.29
C ALA A 111 8.88 13.86 -4.94
N ILE A 112 9.93 13.09 -4.62
CA ILE A 112 10.09 12.41 -3.34
C ILE A 112 10.20 13.43 -2.19
N ALA A 113 11.02 14.46 -2.36
CA ALA A 113 11.20 15.51 -1.35
C ALA A 113 9.89 16.27 -1.08
N LYS A 114 9.16 16.65 -2.15
CA LYS A 114 7.86 17.34 -2.06
C LYS A 114 6.82 16.44 -1.36
N ALA A 115 6.73 15.15 -1.71
CA ALA A 115 5.84 14.21 -1.04
C ALA A 115 6.12 14.16 0.47
N ASN A 116 7.38 14.04 0.86
CA ASN A 116 7.77 13.99 2.27
C ASN A 116 7.39 15.30 3.03
N SER A 117 7.54 16.47 2.39
CA SER A 117 7.15 17.75 3.00
C SER A 117 5.64 17.85 3.24
N GLU A 118 4.84 17.24 2.37
CA GLU A 118 3.37 17.17 2.46
C GLU A 118 2.89 15.99 3.34
N LYS A 119 3.81 15.26 3.99
CA LYS A 119 3.49 14.06 4.79
C LYS A 119 2.78 12.97 3.97
N VAL A 120 3.14 12.88 2.71
CA VAL A 120 2.73 11.82 1.79
C VAL A 120 3.89 10.86 1.62
N HIS A 121 3.65 9.57 1.78
CA HIS A 121 4.66 8.54 1.59
C HIS A 121 4.88 8.24 0.12
N ALA A 122 6.13 8.07 -0.29
CA ALA A 122 6.50 7.78 -1.67
C ALA A 122 7.02 6.34 -1.81
N ALA A 123 6.22 5.48 -2.45
CA ALA A 123 6.59 4.10 -2.78
C ALA A 123 7.11 4.05 -4.23
N TRP A 124 8.30 4.58 -4.44
CA TRP A 124 8.93 4.67 -5.76
C TRP A 124 9.73 3.42 -6.12
N SER A 125 9.94 3.21 -7.43
CA SER A 125 10.84 2.18 -7.96
C SER A 125 11.83 2.76 -8.96
N ASN A 126 13.08 2.27 -8.93
CA ASN A 126 14.11 2.63 -9.88
C ASN A 126 14.65 1.32 -10.53
N GLU A 127 14.33 1.03 -11.79
CA GLU A 127 13.65 1.91 -12.77
C GLU A 127 12.12 1.75 -12.78
N CYS A 128 11.55 0.55 -12.55
CA CYS A 128 10.14 0.26 -12.74
C CYS A 128 9.55 -0.63 -11.64
N PHE A 129 8.24 -0.62 -11.53
CA PHE A 129 7.49 -1.38 -10.54
C PHE A 129 7.74 -2.89 -10.64
N GLU A 130 8.05 -3.39 -11.82
CA GLU A 130 8.38 -4.81 -12.04
C GLU A 130 9.59 -5.29 -11.25
N LEU A 131 10.49 -4.40 -10.81
CA LEU A 131 11.55 -4.75 -9.86
C LEU A 131 10.97 -5.38 -8.59
N TRP A 132 9.85 -4.85 -8.07
CA TRP A 132 9.15 -5.46 -6.95
C TRP A 132 8.79 -6.91 -7.23
N TYR A 133 8.30 -7.23 -8.43
CA TYR A 133 7.97 -8.61 -8.82
C TYR A 133 9.22 -9.51 -8.91
N VAL A 134 10.30 -9.00 -9.50
CA VAL A 134 11.57 -9.74 -9.63
C VAL A 134 12.13 -10.14 -8.25
N LEU A 135 12.03 -9.25 -7.27
CA LEU A 135 12.53 -9.51 -5.91
C LEU A 135 11.82 -10.66 -5.19
N HIS A 136 10.68 -11.13 -5.66
CA HIS A 136 10.06 -12.37 -5.16
C HIS A 136 10.85 -13.62 -5.55
N PHE A 137 11.62 -13.56 -6.61
CA PHE A 137 12.33 -14.71 -7.17
C PHE A 137 13.82 -14.68 -6.92
N GLU A 138 14.47 -13.55 -7.08
CA GLU A 138 15.94 -13.45 -6.92
C GLU A 138 16.38 -12.23 -6.10
N ASP A 139 17.58 -12.34 -5.48
CA ASP A 139 18.30 -11.20 -4.88
C ASP A 139 19.00 -10.45 -6.02
N ARG A 140 18.74 -9.15 -6.17
CA ARG A 140 19.24 -8.35 -7.26
C ARG A 140 20.17 -7.26 -6.73
N LYS A 141 21.44 -7.24 -7.22
CA LYS A 141 22.42 -6.24 -6.79
C LYS A 141 22.86 -5.31 -7.94
N SER A 142 22.78 -5.79 -9.16
CA SER A 142 23.12 -5.00 -10.35
C SER A 142 21.90 -4.26 -10.88
N ALA A 143 22.11 -3.09 -11.45
CA ALA A 143 21.08 -2.33 -12.13
C ALA A 143 20.21 -3.21 -13.04
N LEU A 144 18.93 -2.95 -13.04
CA LEU A 144 17.94 -3.69 -13.82
C LEU A 144 17.20 -2.72 -14.75
N PRO A 145 17.60 -2.68 -16.03
CA PRO A 145 16.87 -1.92 -17.03
C PRO A 145 15.45 -2.43 -17.19
N ARG A 146 14.50 -1.53 -17.39
CA ARG A 146 13.08 -1.87 -17.57
C ARG A 146 12.84 -2.95 -18.63
N GLN A 147 13.54 -2.84 -19.76
CA GLN A 147 13.42 -3.79 -20.87
C GLN A 147 13.82 -5.23 -20.50
N ASP A 148 14.63 -5.41 -19.46
CA ASP A 148 15.08 -6.75 -19.03
C ASP A 148 14.06 -7.39 -18.06
N CYS A 149 13.18 -6.60 -17.46
CA CYS A 149 12.20 -7.09 -16.47
C CYS A 149 11.24 -8.10 -17.06
N GLU A 150 10.72 -7.86 -18.26
CA GLU A 150 9.75 -8.77 -18.91
C GLU A 150 10.35 -10.15 -19.20
N GLY A 151 11.58 -10.19 -19.71
CA GLY A 151 12.28 -11.45 -19.97
C GLY A 151 12.54 -12.25 -18.69
N LEU A 152 12.97 -11.56 -17.63
CA LEU A 152 13.18 -12.17 -16.32
C LEU A 152 11.88 -12.72 -15.73
N LEU A 153 10.82 -11.94 -15.74
CA LEU A 153 9.53 -12.35 -15.20
C LEU A 153 8.92 -13.50 -15.99
N THR A 154 9.02 -13.49 -17.32
CA THR A 154 8.62 -14.62 -18.18
C THR A 154 9.33 -15.91 -17.76
N ARG A 155 10.65 -15.83 -17.54
CA ARG A 155 11.46 -16.98 -17.09
C ARG A 155 11.04 -17.47 -15.71
N PHE A 156 10.82 -16.58 -14.75
CA PHE A 156 10.47 -16.95 -13.38
C PHE A 156 9.04 -17.46 -13.22
N LEU A 157 8.12 -16.93 -14.01
CA LEU A 157 6.72 -17.34 -13.98
C LEU A 157 6.47 -18.64 -14.77
N GLY A 158 7.37 -18.98 -15.70
CA GLY A 158 7.19 -20.11 -16.61
C GLY A 158 6.13 -19.90 -17.69
N VAL A 159 5.59 -18.67 -17.77
CA VAL A 159 4.62 -18.22 -18.78
C VAL A 159 4.96 -16.81 -19.20
N PRO A 160 4.56 -16.35 -20.42
CA PRO A 160 4.82 -14.98 -20.86
C PRO A 160 4.28 -13.96 -19.86
N TYR A 161 5.15 -13.05 -19.42
CA TYR A 161 4.73 -11.95 -18.53
C TYR A 161 3.77 -11.01 -19.26
N GLN A 162 2.70 -10.65 -18.57
CA GLN A 162 1.73 -9.66 -19.04
C GLN A 162 1.66 -8.51 -18.06
N LYS A 163 1.96 -7.29 -18.52
CA LYS A 163 2.05 -6.10 -17.68
C LYS A 163 0.79 -5.84 -16.83
N ASN A 164 -0.38 -6.20 -17.32
CA ASN A 164 -1.67 -5.96 -16.66
C ASN A 164 -2.32 -7.27 -16.19
N ASP A 165 -1.54 -8.28 -15.78
CA ASP A 165 -2.08 -9.54 -15.24
C ASP A 165 -2.74 -9.30 -13.88
N PRO A 166 -4.08 -9.43 -13.76
CA PRO A 166 -4.78 -9.24 -12.49
C PRO A 166 -4.46 -10.33 -11.47
N GLN A 167 -3.85 -11.44 -11.90
CA GLN A 167 -3.45 -12.55 -11.03
C GLN A 167 -2.01 -12.41 -10.50
N MET A 168 -1.30 -11.35 -10.85
CA MET A 168 0.11 -11.21 -10.48
C MET A 168 0.33 -11.30 -8.96
N TYR A 169 -0.50 -10.64 -8.16
CA TYR A 169 -0.42 -10.75 -6.71
C TYR A 169 -0.56 -12.20 -6.22
N GLU A 170 -1.55 -12.94 -6.74
CA GLU A 170 -1.77 -14.35 -6.36
C GLU A 170 -0.56 -15.22 -6.68
N ARG A 171 0.11 -15.00 -7.81
CA ARG A 171 1.33 -15.72 -8.20
C ARG A 171 2.52 -15.43 -7.30
N LEU A 172 2.53 -14.27 -6.64
CA LEU A 172 3.67 -13.76 -5.87
C LEU A 172 3.48 -13.85 -4.35
N LYS A 173 2.26 -13.90 -3.85
CA LYS A 173 1.93 -13.70 -2.42
C LYS A 173 2.66 -14.63 -1.45
N ASP A 174 2.95 -15.87 -1.84
CA ASP A 174 3.65 -16.82 -0.98
C ASP A 174 5.13 -16.45 -0.75
N LYS A 175 5.71 -15.67 -1.66
CA LYS A 175 7.10 -15.21 -1.60
C LYS A 175 7.25 -13.78 -1.08
N ILE A 176 6.17 -13.13 -0.69
CA ILE A 176 6.16 -11.71 -0.32
C ILE A 176 7.11 -11.38 0.84
N ASN A 177 7.30 -12.30 1.80
CA ASN A 177 8.23 -12.09 2.91
C ASN A 177 9.69 -12.02 2.44
N VAL A 178 10.03 -12.83 1.46
CA VAL A 178 11.38 -12.84 0.84
C VAL A 178 11.59 -11.55 0.05
N ALA A 179 10.58 -11.13 -0.71
CA ALA A 179 10.65 -9.86 -1.46
C ALA A 179 10.80 -8.65 -0.53
N LEU A 180 10.08 -8.62 0.59
CA LEU A 180 10.22 -7.56 1.61
C LEU A 180 11.65 -7.47 2.15
N GLN A 181 12.25 -8.62 2.49
CA GLN A 181 13.62 -8.67 3.01
C GLN A 181 14.64 -8.19 1.97
N ARG A 182 14.51 -8.64 0.71
CA ARG A 182 15.41 -8.26 -0.39
C ARG A 182 15.31 -6.77 -0.72
N ALA A 183 14.09 -6.23 -0.80
CA ALA A 183 13.88 -4.81 -1.07
C ALA A 183 14.41 -3.93 0.07
N ALA A 184 14.14 -4.30 1.33
CA ALA A 184 14.67 -3.58 2.48
C ALA A 184 16.20 -3.60 2.53
N LYS A 185 16.84 -4.73 2.17
CA LYS A 185 18.29 -4.84 2.08
C LYS A 185 18.86 -3.86 1.03
N LEU A 186 18.29 -3.83 -0.19
CA LEU A 186 18.69 -2.90 -1.24
C LEU A 186 18.55 -1.45 -0.80
N ALA A 187 17.40 -1.08 -0.22
CA ALA A 187 17.16 0.27 0.29
C ALA A 187 18.20 0.68 1.34
N ASN A 188 18.54 -0.22 2.27
CA ASN A 188 19.53 0.03 3.31
C ASN A 188 20.95 0.17 2.74
N GLU A 189 21.33 -0.63 1.74
CA GLU A 189 22.64 -0.54 1.07
C GLU A 189 22.79 0.81 0.35
N HIS A 190 21.77 1.28 -0.36
CA HIS A 190 21.78 2.59 -1.02
C HIS A 190 21.80 3.74 0.00
N LYS A 191 21.01 3.63 1.08
CA LYS A 191 21.01 4.61 2.17
C LYS A 191 22.38 4.70 2.86
N ALA A 192 23.02 3.58 3.15
CA ALA A 192 24.36 3.54 3.74
C ALA A 192 25.42 4.18 2.82
N SER A 193 25.24 4.01 1.51
CA SER A 193 26.12 4.62 0.49
C SER A 193 25.76 6.09 0.19
N LYS A 194 24.75 6.66 0.88
CA LYS A 194 24.25 8.05 0.67
C LYS A 194 23.91 8.35 -0.79
N ARG A 195 23.48 7.36 -1.55
CA ARG A 195 23.06 7.55 -2.93
C ARG A 195 21.71 8.26 -2.98
N PRO A 196 21.57 9.32 -3.80
CA PRO A 196 20.26 9.93 -4.03
C PRO A 196 19.33 8.94 -4.74
N PRO A 197 17.99 9.05 -4.60
CA PRO A 197 17.04 8.10 -5.13
C PRO A 197 17.23 7.80 -6.64
N HIS A 198 17.52 8.82 -7.45
CA HIS A 198 17.75 8.64 -8.89
C HIS A 198 18.96 7.77 -9.23
N GLN A 199 19.95 7.64 -8.35
CA GLN A 199 21.13 6.79 -8.52
C GLN A 199 20.99 5.41 -7.86
N ALA A 200 19.94 5.23 -7.06
CA ALA A 200 19.66 3.98 -6.36
C ALA A 200 18.99 2.97 -7.30
N ASN A 201 19.74 2.35 -8.20
CA ASN A 201 19.27 1.28 -9.09
C ASN A 201 20.12 0.01 -8.87
N PRO A 202 19.48 -1.17 -8.53
CA PRO A 202 18.05 -1.38 -8.35
C PRO A 202 17.58 -0.99 -6.94
N CYS A 203 16.44 -0.32 -6.84
CA CYS A 203 15.81 -0.02 -5.55
C CYS A 203 14.30 0.16 -5.71
N THR A 204 13.53 -0.27 -4.71
CA THR A 204 12.10 0.02 -4.64
C THR A 204 11.67 0.24 -3.20
N GLN A 205 10.81 1.24 -2.99
CA GLN A 205 10.17 1.53 -1.70
C GLN A 205 8.75 0.93 -1.58
N VAL A 206 8.30 0.18 -2.58
CA VAL A 206 7.02 -0.54 -2.53
C VAL A 206 6.94 -1.45 -1.30
N HIS A 207 8.08 -1.99 -0.85
CA HIS A 207 8.15 -2.82 0.35
C HIS A 207 7.71 -2.10 1.62
N GLU A 208 7.94 -0.79 1.75
CA GLU A 208 7.48 -0.01 2.90
C GLU A 208 5.96 0.10 2.93
N LEU A 209 5.32 0.39 1.78
CA LEU A 209 3.88 0.41 1.66
C LEU A 209 3.27 -0.95 2.02
N ILE A 210 3.82 -2.03 1.48
CA ILE A 210 3.32 -3.38 1.76
C ILE A 210 3.52 -3.75 3.22
N ALA A 211 4.63 -3.40 3.83
CA ALA A 211 4.86 -3.61 5.26
C ALA A 211 3.86 -2.82 6.11
N ALA A 212 3.59 -1.56 5.77
CA ALA A 212 2.60 -0.72 6.43
C ALA A 212 1.18 -1.31 6.36
N LEU A 213 0.78 -1.85 5.20
CA LEU A 213 -0.52 -2.52 5.05
C LEU A 213 -0.59 -3.83 5.83
N ARG A 214 0.48 -4.62 5.81
CA ARG A 214 0.51 -5.96 6.41
C ARG A 214 0.61 -5.96 7.94
N GLN A 215 1.01 -4.87 8.58
CA GLN A 215 0.99 -4.77 10.05
C GLN A 215 -0.42 -4.94 10.65
N TYR A 216 -1.46 -4.74 9.84
CA TYR A 216 -2.85 -4.93 10.24
C TYR A 216 -3.35 -6.37 10.04
N ARG A 217 -2.57 -7.25 9.40
CA ARG A 217 -2.94 -8.67 9.29
C ARG A 217 -3.00 -9.32 10.68
N PRO A 218 -3.99 -10.18 10.93
CA PRO A 218 -3.98 -11.00 12.14
C PRO A 218 -2.64 -11.76 12.22
N LYS A 219 -2.00 -11.74 13.39
CA LYS A 219 -0.82 -12.61 13.61
C LYS A 219 -1.27 -14.05 13.38
N GLN A 220 -0.67 -14.72 12.42
CA GLN A 220 -0.89 -16.15 12.25
C GLN A 220 -0.41 -16.84 13.54
N THR A 221 -1.35 -17.42 14.27
CA THR A 221 -0.98 -18.31 15.37
C THR A 221 -0.28 -19.50 14.73
N PRO A 222 0.94 -19.87 15.14
CA PRO A 222 1.59 -21.06 14.60
C PRO A 222 0.65 -22.25 14.81
N ALA A 223 0.43 -23.01 13.74
CA ALA A 223 -0.29 -24.29 13.84
C ALA A 223 0.41 -25.15 14.88
N LYS A 224 -0.36 -25.62 15.87
CA LYS A 224 0.12 -26.55 16.91
C LYS A 224 0.41 -27.89 16.30
#